data_a124982a8c02a95d47f0f0f70afae5b4
#
_entry.id   a124982a8c02a95d47f0f0f70afae5b4
#
_cell.length_a   1.000
_cell.length_b   1.000
_cell.length_c   1.000
_cell.angle_alpha   90.00
_cell.angle_beta   90.00
_cell.angle_gamma   90.00
#
_symmetry.space_group_name_H-M   'P 1'
#
loop_
_entity.id
_entity.type
_entity.pdbx_description
1 polymer ?
#
loop_
_entity_poly.entity_id
_entity_poly.type
_entity_poly.pdbx_seq_one_letter_code
_entity_poly.pdbx_strand_id
1 'polypeptide(L)'
;IEDDPLAWLFATDTFKWLFTWLGSLKLIELRTDGTPLATGIPPSVIWFIALTLFATWILMKTRYGNWIFASGGDKVGATNVGVPVGRVKISLFIGTAVASTIFACIQVLDAGSADTMRGTLKELEAIAAAVVGGCLLTGGYGSAIGAAFGAIIFGTVSMGIFYTDVDTDWFKVFLGAMMLI
;
A
#
# COMPACT_ATOMS: atom_id res chain seq x y z
N ILE A 1 -12.36 -23.03 2.45
CA ILE A 1 -11.52 -21.84 2.16
C ILE A 1 -10.03 -22.20 2.19
N GLU A 2 -9.62 -23.25 2.93
CA GLU A 2 -8.20 -23.65 3.03
C GLU A 2 -7.61 -24.30 1.76
N ASP A 3 -8.44 -24.82 0.87
CA ASP A 3 -8.01 -25.55 -0.35
C ASP A 3 -7.97 -24.68 -1.62
N ASP A 4 -8.33 -23.41 -1.55
CA ASP A 4 -8.30 -22.51 -2.70
C ASP A 4 -6.89 -21.94 -2.94
N PRO A 5 -6.30 -22.12 -4.16
CA PRO A 5 -4.97 -21.60 -4.46
C PRO A 5 -4.89 -20.06 -4.38
N LEU A 6 -6.01 -19.37 -4.52
CA LEU A 6 -6.10 -17.92 -4.34
C LEU A 6 -6.05 -17.52 -2.87
N ALA A 7 -6.69 -18.30 -1.97
CA ALA A 7 -6.61 -18.06 -0.54
C ALA A 7 -5.17 -18.24 -0.03
N TRP A 8 -4.43 -19.19 -0.58
CA TRP A 8 -3.02 -19.39 -0.23
C TRP A 8 -2.15 -18.18 -0.60
N LEU A 9 -2.43 -17.50 -1.73
CA LEU A 9 -1.65 -16.37 -2.21
C LEU A 9 -1.94 -15.07 -1.44
N PHE A 10 -3.16 -14.92 -0.91
CA PHE A 10 -3.65 -13.66 -0.36
C PHE A 10 -4.06 -13.69 1.11
N ALA A 11 -4.36 -14.86 1.68
CA ALA A 11 -4.93 -14.98 3.02
C ALA A 11 -4.19 -15.92 3.98
N THR A 12 -3.27 -16.74 3.50
CA THR A 12 -2.51 -17.67 4.36
C THR A 12 -1.23 -17.02 4.86
N ASP A 13 -0.97 -17.12 6.17
CA ASP A 13 0.27 -16.64 6.76
C ASP A 13 1.49 -17.27 6.08
N THR A 14 2.24 -16.45 5.38
CA THR A 14 3.44 -16.89 4.68
C THR A 14 4.55 -17.12 5.72
N PHE A 15 5.39 -18.11 5.48
CA PHE A 15 6.47 -18.50 6.41
C PHE A 15 6.01 -19.14 7.74
N LYS A 16 4.78 -19.69 7.86
CA LYS A 16 4.39 -20.45 9.06
C LYS A 16 5.44 -21.50 9.46
N TRP A 17 6.03 -22.19 8.47
CA TRP A 17 7.09 -23.17 8.70
C TRP A 17 8.35 -22.58 9.36
N LEU A 18 8.71 -21.35 9.02
CA LEU A 18 9.87 -20.65 9.59
C LEU A 18 9.60 -20.25 11.05
N PHE A 19 8.39 -19.80 11.35
CA PHE A 19 7.99 -19.44 12.72
C PHE A 19 7.82 -20.69 13.60
N THR A 20 7.34 -21.81 13.07
CA THR A 20 7.34 -23.09 13.77
C THR A 20 8.75 -23.61 14.04
N TRP A 21 9.66 -23.43 13.08
CA TRP A 21 11.07 -23.78 13.26
C TRP A 21 11.76 -22.89 14.29
N LEU A 22 11.53 -21.56 14.25
CA LEU A 22 12.03 -20.61 15.27
C LEU A 22 11.43 -20.88 16.66
N GLY A 23 10.18 -21.32 16.73
CA GLY A 23 9.54 -21.77 17.97
C GLY A 23 10.19 -23.02 18.54
N SER A 24 10.62 -23.97 17.69
CA SER A 24 11.35 -25.18 18.12
C SER A 24 12.74 -24.83 18.70
N LEU A 25 13.33 -23.72 18.30
CA LEU A 25 14.61 -23.19 18.83
C LEU A 25 14.42 -22.36 20.11
N LYS A 26 13.19 -22.26 20.67
CA LYS A 26 12.83 -21.43 21.85
C LYS A 26 13.19 -19.95 21.71
N LEU A 27 13.26 -19.43 20.50
CA LEU A 27 13.50 -18.01 20.22
C LEU A 27 12.22 -17.20 20.22
N ILE A 28 11.04 -17.86 20.18
CA ILE A 28 9.72 -17.23 20.20
C ILE A 28 8.89 -17.96 21.28
N GLU A 29 8.10 -17.21 22.04
CA GLU A 29 7.19 -17.76 23.03
C GLU A 29 6.13 -18.62 22.33
N LEU A 30 5.98 -19.86 22.84
CA LEU A 30 4.98 -20.82 22.40
C LEU A 30 3.73 -20.67 23.26
N ARG A 31 2.57 -20.72 22.61
CA ARG A 31 1.28 -20.85 23.27
C ARG A 31 1.23 -22.17 24.03
N THR A 32 0.33 -22.29 25.02
CA THR A 32 0.09 -23.54 25.79
C THR A 32 -0.19 -24.76 24.89
N ASP A 33 -0.63 -24.52 23.66
CA ASP A 33 -0.94 -25.57 22.65
C ASP A 33 0.27 -25.93 21.76
N GLY A 34 1.48 -25.44 22.07
CA GLY A 34 2.69 -25.71 21.27
C GLY A 34 2.78 -24.97 19.93
N THR A 35 1.83 -24.11 19.64
CA THR A 35 1.86 -23.23 18.46
C THR A 35 2.59 -21.93 18.78
N PRO A 36 3.42 -21.37 17.88
CA PRO A 36 4.07 -20.09 18.12
C PRO A 36 3.02 -18.96 18.27
N LEU A 37 3.21 -18.05 19.24
CA LEU A 37 2.33 -16.89 19.45
C LEU A 37 2.27 -16.01 18.19
N ALA A 38 3.38 -15.91 17.46
CA ALA A 38 3.43 -15.25 16.16
C ALA A 38 3.14 -16.27 15.06
N THR A 39 1.97 -16.22 14.47
CA THR A 39 1.49 -17.18 13.47
C THR A 39 2.09 -17.01 12.08
N GLY A 40 2.87 -15.96 11.84
CA GLY A 40 3.51 -15.70 10.54
C GLY A 40 3.46 -14.22 10.16
N ILE A 41 3.97 -13.91 8.99
CA ILE A 41 3.86 -12.58 8.40
C ILE A 41 2.59 -12.55 7.54
N PRO A 42 1.65 -11.63 7.80
CA PRO A 42 0.45 -11.53 6.98
C PRO A 42 0.82 -11.24 5.51
N PRO A 43 0.13 -11.86 4.54
CA PRO A 43 0.41 -11.70 3.11
C PRO A 43 0.34 -10.24 2.66
N SER A 44 -0.50 -9.42 3.30
CA SER A 44 -0.62 -7.98 3.05
C SER A 44 0.72 -7.24 3.16
N VAL A 45 1.55 -7.59 4.15
CA VAL A 45 2.89 -6.99 4.34
C VAL A 45 3.83 -7.37 3.19
N ILE A 46 3.77 -8.61 2.73
CA ILE A 46 4.59 -9.09 1.62
C ILE A 46 4.19 -8.37 0.32
N TRP A 47 2.90 -8.28 0.06
CA TRP A 47 2.38 -7.54 -1.09
C TRP A 47 2.75 -6.05 -1.02
N PHE A 48 2.67 -5.44 0.16
CA PHE A 48 3.08 -4.05 0.36
C PHE A 48 4.56 -3.83 0.02
N ILE A 49 5.45 -4.68 0.53
CA ILE A 49 6.89 -4.62 0.25
C ILE A 49 7.16 -4.88 -1.25
N ALA A 50 6.55 -5.92 -1.82
CA ALA A 50 6.73 -6.28 -3.23
C ALA A 50 6.30 -5.15 -4.17
N LEU A 51 5.13 -4.57 -3.95
CA LEU A 51 4.61 -3.44 -4.75
C LEU A 51 5.48 -2.19 -4.59
N THR A 52 5.95 -1.89 -3.37
CA THR A 52 6.85 -0.76 -3.11
C THR A 52 8.18 -0.92 -3.83
N LEU A 53 8.79 -2.09 -3.76
CA LEU A 53 10.04 -2.39 -4.47
C LEU A 53 9.85 -2.34 -5.98
N PHE A 54 8.77 -2.91 -6.50
CA PHE A 54 8.44 -2.91 -7.92
C PHE A 54 8.21 -1.47 -8.45
N ALA A 55 7.44 -0.68 -7.74
CA ALA A 55 7.21 0.73 -8.08
C ALA A 55 8.51 1.55 -8.03
N THR A 56 9.33 1.34 -7.00
CA THR A 56 10.64 1.99 -6.88
C THR A 56 11.55 1.63 -8.04
N TRP A 57 11.61 0.34 -8.40
CA TRP A 57 12.41 -0.13 -9.53
C TRP A 57 11.95 0.52 -10.86
N ILE A 58 10.64 0.56 -11.12
CA ILE A 58 10.09 1.23 -12.31
C ILE A 58 10.47 2.70 -12.33
N LEU A 59 10.25 3.43 -11.22
CA LEU A 59 10.48 4.87 -11.17
C LEU A 59 11.96 5.24 -11.30
N MET A 60 12.86 4.48 -10.65
CA MET A 60 14.28 4.85 -10.55
C MET A 60 15.15 4.22 -11.64
N LYS A 61 14.78 3.05 -12.17
CA LYS A 61 15.66 2.26 -13.06
C LYS A 61 15.17 2.16 -14.50
N THR A 62 13.95 2.65 -14.82
CA THR A 62 13.41 2.51 -16.17
C THR A 62 13.28 3.87 -16.87
N ARG A 63 13.35 3.85 -18.23
CA ARG A 63 13.03 5.01 -19.07
C ARG A 63 11.57 5.46 -18.86
N TYR A 64 10.72 4.53 -18.52
CA TYR A 64 9.32 4.78 -18.23
C TYR A 64 9.14 5.67 -16.99
N GLY A 65 9.94 5.46 -15.93
CA GLY A 65 9.96 6.32 -14.75
C GLY A 65 10.29 7.78 -15.09
N ASN A 66 11.29 8.01 -15.95
CA ASN A 66 11.62 9.35 -16.43
C ASN A 66 10.46 9.99 -17.20
N TRP A 67 9.73 9.21 -18.01
CA TRP A 67 8.55 9.69 -18.71
C TRP A 67 7.41 10.06 -17.74
N ILE A 68 7.26 9.32 -16.64
CA ILE A 68 6.27 9.64 -15.58
C ILE A 68 6.59 11.00 -14.98
N PHE A 69 7.83 11.24 -14.54
CA PHE A 69 8.24 12.51 -13.94
C PHE A 69 8.16 13.68 -14.94
N ALA A 70 8.63 13.49 -16.16
CA ALA A 70 8.55 14.51 -17.20
C ALA A 70 7.10 14.88 -17.54
N SER A 71 6.21 13.87 -17.69
CA SER A 71 4.80 14.11 -18.01
C SER A 71 4.00 14.74 -16.86
N GLY A 72 4.48 14.60 -15.64
CA GLY A 72 3.89 15.22 -14.44
C GLY A 72 4.38 16.65 -14.23
N GLY A 73 5.67 16.93 -14.49
CA GLY A 73 6.26 18.27 -14.26
C GLY A 73 5.92 19.29 -15.36
N ASP A 74 6.21 18.95 -16.60
CA ASP A 74 5.85 19.79 -17.75
C ASP A 74 5.31 18.93 -18.90
N LYS A 75 4.01 18.93 -19.04
CA LYS A 75 3.30 18.16 -20.07
C LYS A 75 3.66 18.60 -21.50
N VAL A 76 3.83 19.92 -21.71
CA VAL A 76 4.11 20.49 -23.04
C VAL A 76 5.56 20.21 -23.42
N GLY A 77 6.49 20.49 -22.53
CA GLY A 77 7.91 20.20 -22.71
C GLY A 77 8.16 18.72 -22.95
N ALA A 78 7.54 17.84 -22.16
CA ALA A 78 7.64 16.39 -22.33
C ALA A 78 7.16 15.93 -23.72
N THR A 79 6.05 16.48 -24.21
CA THR A 79 5.54 16.15 -25.55
C THR A 79 6.50 16.63 -26.63
N ASN A 80 7.10 17.80 -26.49
CA ASN A 80 8.05 18.38 -27.46
C ASN A 80 9.34 17.55 -27.60
N VAL A 81 9.77 16.86 -26.52
CA VAL A 81 10.92 15.94 -26.57
C VAL A 81 10.52 14.49 -26.90
N GLY A 82 9.28 14.28 -27.35
CA GLY A 82 8.81 12.99 -27.87
C GLY A 82 8.30 12.00 -26.82
N VAL A 83 8.05 12.45 -25.58
CA VAL A 83 7.42 11.58 -24.56
C VAL A 83 5.94 11.38 -24.87
N PRO A 84 5.46 10.12 -24.97
CA PRO A 84 4.06 9.83 -25.28
C PRO A 84 3.17 10.02 -24.03
N VAL A 85 2.96 11.27 -23.60
CA VAL A 85 2.27 11.63 -22.35
C VAL A 85 0.90 10.96 -22.20
N GLY A 86 0.12 10.85 -23.30
CA GLY A 86 -1.18 10.18 -23.28
C GLY A 86 -1.07 8.70 -22.89
N ARG A 87 -0.13 7.97 -23.49
CA ARG A 87 0.09 6.54 -23.18
C ARG A 87 0.60 6.34 -21.77
N VAL A 88 1.49 7.22 -21.29
CA VAL A 88 1.99 7.20 -19.90
C VAL A 88 0.85 7.36 -18.90
N LYS A 89 -0.06 8.32 -19.11
CA LYS A 89 -1.22 8.51 -18.23
C LYS A 89 -2.14 7.29 -18.24
N ILE A 90 -2.49 6.77 -19.42
CA ILE A 90 -3.37 5.58 -19.51
C ILE A 90 -2.76 4.40 -18.75
N SER A 91 -1.47 4.13 -18.94
CA SER A 91 -0.81 3.00 -18.26
C SER A 91 -0.69 3.21 -16.75
N LEU A 92 -0.56 4.46 -16.26
CA LEU A 92 -0.62 4.75 -14.82
C LEU A 92 -2.01 4.49 -14.24
N PHE A 93 -3.09 4.87 -14.96
CA PHE A 93 -4.45 4.54 -14.53
C PHE A 93 -4.70 3.03 -14.49
N ILE A 94 -4.20 2.29 -15.49
CA ILE A 94 -4.27 0.82 -15.48
C ILE A 94 -3.50 0.26 -14.28
N GLY A 95 -2.29 0.76 -14.02
CA GLY A 95 -1.48 0.35 -12.86
C GLY A 95 -2.19 0.60 -11.53
N THR A 96 -2.81 1.76 -11.38
CA THR A 96 -3.60 2.09 -10.18
C THR A 96 -4.81 1.17 -10.03
N ALA A 97 -5.53 0.87 -11.12
CA ALA A 97 -6.66 -0.06 -11.10
C ALA A 97 -6.23 -1.48 -10.69
N VAL A 98 -5.11 -1.97 -11.20
CA VAL A 98 -4.55 -3.28 -10.81
C VAL A 98 -4.17 -3.28 -9.33
N ALA A 99 -3.47 -2.24 -8.85
CA ALA A 99 -3.09 -2.14 -7.44
C ALA A 99 -4.31 -2.08 -6.50
N SER A 100 -5.34 -1.33 -6.86
CA SER A 100 -6.59 -1.28 -6.07
C SER A 100 -7.35 -2.60 -6.08
N THR A 101 -7.31 -3.36 -7.17
CA THR A 101 -7.90 -4.70 -7.24
C THR A 101 -7.17 -5.67 -6.31
N ILE A 102 -5.83 -5.66 -6.30
CA ILE A 102 -5.02 -6.48 -5.39
C ILE A 102 -5.36 -6.12 -3.93
N PHE A 103 -5.43 -4.82 -3.62
CA PHE A 103 -5.81 -4.36 -2.28
C PHE A 103 -7.20 -4.85 -1.88
N ALA A 104 -8.19 -4.74 -2.77
CA ALA A 104 -9.56 -5.20 -2.51
C ALA A 104 -9.61 -6.73 -2.28
N CYS A 105 -8.88 -7.52 -3.06
CA CYS A 105 -8.78 -8.97 -2.87
C CYS A 105 -8.20 -9.32 -1.50
N ILE A 106 -7.09 -8.69 -1.10
CA ILE A 106 -6.46 -8.91 0.21
C ILE A 106 -7.46 -8.57 1.32
N GLN A 107 -8.14 -7.40 1.21
CA GLN A 107 -9.07 -6.94 2.24
C GLN A 107 -10.29 -7.84 2.41
N VAL A 108 -10.85 -8.35 1.30
CA VAL A 108 -12.01 -9.25 1.34
C VAL A 108 -11.62 -10.61 1.92
N LEU A 109 -10.46 -11.14 1.55
CA LEU A 109 -9.99 -12.44 2.04
C LEU A 109 -9.57 -12.39 3.51
N ASP A 110 -8.92 -11.30 3.93
CA ASP A 110 -8.51 -11.11 5.33
C ASP A 110 -9.72 -10.95 6.27
N ALA A 111 -10.75 -10.23 5.82
CA ALA A 111 -11.96 -10.01 6.60
C ALA A 111 -13.01 -11.13 6.48
N GLY A 112 -12.86 -12.05 5.52
CA GLY A 112 -13.83 -13.13 5.25
C GLY A 112 -15.21 -12.64 4.81
N SER A 113 -15.38 -11.33 4.51
CA SER A 113 -16.66 -10.74 4.12
C SER A 113 -16.45 -9.58 3.15
N ALA A 114 -17.35 -9.46 2.16
CA ALA A 114 -17.40 -8.32 1.26
C ALA A 114 -18.40 -7.28 1.82
N ASP A 115 -17.89 -6.05 2.03
CA ASP A 115 -18.69 -4.92 2.48
C ASP A 115 -18.51 -3.76 1.49
N THR A 116 -19.60 -3.22 1.00
CA THR A 116 -19.61 -2.13 0.03
C THR A 116 -19.08 -0.80 0.59
N MET A 117 -19.09 -0.62 1.91
CA MET A 117 -18.64 0.62 2.57
C MET A 117 -17.15 0.64 2.88
N ARG A 118 -16.46 -0.49 2.79
CA ARG A 118 -15.01 -0.59 3.13
C ARG A 118 -14.09 0.25 2.26
N GLY A 119 -14.48 0.52 1.02
CA GLY A 119 -13.72 1.36 0.08
C GLY A 119 -13.94 2.86 0.24
N THR A 120 -14.91 3.29 1.06
CA THR A 120 -15.29 4.69 1.19
C THR A 120 -14.14 5.52 1.74
N LEU A 121 -13.81 6.63 1.06
CA LEU A 121 -12.73 7.58 1.37
C LEU A 121 -11.30 7.02 1.30
N LYS A 122 -11.09 5.77 0.85
CA LYS A 122 -9.75 5.19 0.73
C LYS A 122 -8.88 5.88 -0.31
N GLU A 123 -9.49 6.49 -1.32
CA GLU A 123 -8.79 7.33 -2.29
C GLU A 123 -8.17 8.57 -1.63
N LEU A 124 -8.89 9.22 -0.70
CA LEU A 124 -8.37 10.39 0.02
C LEU A 124 -7.24 9.99 0.98
N GLU A 125 -7.38 8.88 1.68
CA GLU A 125 -6.34 8.32 2.54
C GLU A 125 -5.06 8.03 1.73
N ALA A 126 -5.19 7.42 0.56
CA ALA A 126 -4.06 7.10 -0.30
C ALA A 126 -3.35 8.37 -0.83
N ILE A 127 -4.11 9.39 -1.21
CA ILE A 127 -3.55 10.68 -1.65
C ILE A 127 -2.81 11.35 -0.49
N ALA A 128 -3.44 11.43 0.70
CA ALA A 128 -2.82 12.02 1.89
C ALA A 128 -1.53 11.28 2.26
N ALA A 129 -1.54 9.95 2.27
CA ALA A 129 -0.35 9.14 2.53
C ALA A 129 0.78 9.43 1.53
N ALA A 130 0.46 9.58 0.23
CA ALA A 130 1.44 9.91 -0.78
C ALA A 130 2.03 11.32 -0.59
N VAL A 131 1.21 12.31 -0.23
CA VAL A 131 1.65 13.69 0.06
C VAL A 131 2.56 13.75 1.28
N VAL A 132 2.16 13.12 2.40
CA VAL A 132 2.98 12.98 3.60
C VAL A 132 4.31 12.28 3.28
N GLY A 133 4.29 11.32 2.36
CA GLY A 133 5.48 10.66 1.83
C GLY A 133 6.33 11.51 0.90
N GLY A 134 5.99 12.79 0.68
CA GLY A 134 6.75 13.74 -0.12
C GLY A 134 6.48 13.67 -1.63
N CYS A 135 5.33 13.15 -2.05
CA CYS A 135 4.91 13.23 -3.45
C CYS A 135 4.17 14.56 -3.69
N LEU A 136 4.59 15.31 -4.72
CA LEU A 136 3.92 16.55 -5.09
C LEU A 136 2.58 16.28 -5.79
N LEU A 137 1.51 16.91 -5.33
CA LEU A 137 0.19 16.87 -5.96
C LEU A 137 0.20 17.47 -7.39
N THR A 138 1.05 18.44 -7.62
CA THR A 138 1.24 19.06 -8.95
C THR A 138 1.92 18.12 -9.94
N GLY A 139 2.54 17.05 -9.46
CA GLY A 139 3.29 16.08 -10.26
C GLY A 139 4.77 16.46 -10.43
N GLY A 140 5.49 15.65 -11.20
CA GLY A 140 6.91 15.87 -11.52
C GLY A 140 7.90 15.42 -10.47
N TYR A 141 7.50 15.23 -9.22
CA TYR A 141 8.37 14.77 -8.14
C TYR A 141 7.64 13.83 -7.18
N GLY A 142 8.35 12.82 -6.70
CA GLY A 142 7.86 11.86 -5.72
C GLY A 142 8.71 10.58 -5.70
N SER A 143 8.54 9.79 -4.65
CA SER A 143 9.20 8.49 -4.54
C SER A 143 8.24 7.44 -3.98
N ALA A 144 8.32 6.21 -4.50
CA ALA A 144 7.51 5.11 -4.01
C ALA A 144 7.87 4.72 -2.57
N ILE A 145 9.15 4.82 -2.21
CA ILE A 145 9.62 4.58 -0.83
C ILE A 145 9.03 5.64 0.11
N GLY A 146 9.08 6.92 -0.28
CA GLY A 146 8.48 8.01 0.50
C GLY A 146 6.99 7.77 0.72
N ALA A 147 6.23 7.46 -0.34
CA ALA A 147 4.81 7.15 -0.24
C ALA A 147 4.53 5.95 0.68
N ALA A 148 5.39 4.91 0.66
CA ALA A 148 5.27 3.77 1.57
C ALA A 148 5.46 4.18 3.04
N PHE A 149 6.47 5.01 3.35
CA PHE A 149 6.63 5.56 4.70
C PHE A 149 5.45 6.45 5.11
N GLY A 150 4.95 7.27 4.19
CA GLY A 150 3.75 8.07 4.41
C GLY A 150 2.54 7.20 4.75
N ALA A 151 2.35 6.07 4.06
CA ALA A 151 1.28 5.12 4.35
C ALA A 151 1.42 4.47 5.73
N ILE A 152 2.64 4.14 6.17
CA ILE A 152 2.90 3.60 7.52
C ILE A 152 2.59 4.64 8.60
N ILE A 153 3.07 5.88 8.41
CA ILE A 153 2.80 7.00 9.35
C ILE A 153 1.29 7.22 9.44
N PHE A 154 0.62 7.26 8.28
CA PHE A 154 -0.81 7.48 8.22
C PHE A 154 -1.61 6.34 8.89
N GLY A 155 -1.22 5.09 8.66
CA GLY A 155 -1.82 3.93 9.31
C GLY A 155 -1.63 3.94 10.83
N THR A 156 -0.45 4.32 11.33
CA THR A 156 -0.20 4.46 12.78
C THR A 156 -1.02 5.57 13.41
N VAL A 157 -1.16 6.70 12.75
CA VAL A 157 -2.00 7.81 13.22
C VAL A 157 -3.48 7.39 13.25
N SER A 158 -3.95 6.73 12.20
CA SER A 158 -5.33 6.21 12.13
C SER A 158 -5.63 5.24 13.27
N MET A 159 -4.72 4.31 13.55
CA MET A 159 -4.84 3.42 14.71
C MET A 159 -4.80 4.18 16.03
N GLY A 160 -3.90 5.16 16.17
CA GLY A 160 -3.79 5.99 17.37
C GLY A 160 -5.09 6.71 17.72
N ILE A 161 -5.76 7.30 16.73
CA ILE A 161 -7.05 7.97 16.92
C ILE A 161 -8.13 6.98 17.39
N PHE A 162 -8.12 5.75 16.83
CA PHE A 162 -9.08 4.72 17.24
C PHE A 162 -8.94 4.30 18.72
N TYR A 163 -7.71 4.34 19.27
CA TYR A 163 -7.44 4.00 20.68
C TYR A 163 -7.69 5.15 21.66
N THR A 164 -7.88 6.39 21.20
CA THR A 164 -8.08 7.56 22.07
C THR A 164 -9.54 7.90 22.35
N ASP A 165 -10.50 7.04 21.96
CA ASP A 165 -11.95 7.29 22.08
C ASP A 165 -12.42 8.62 21.42
N VAL A 166 -11.61 9.18 20.54
CA VAL A 166 -11.97 10.36 19.74
C VAL A 166 -12.86 9.91 18.58
N ASP A 167 -13.92 10.67 18.33
CA ASP A 167 -14.86 10.39 17.25
C ASP A 167 -14.12 10.24 15.91
N THR A 168 -14.42 9.16 15.20
CA THR A 168 -13.77 8.80 13.93
C THR A 168 -13.93 9.89 12.86
N ASP A 169 -14.88 10.80 13.02
CA ASP A 169 -15.09 11.92 12.11
C ASP A 169 -13.95 12.96 12.21
N TRP A 170 -13.26 13.07 13.34
CA TRP A 170 -12.06 13.91 13.48
C TRP A 170 -10.92 13.45 12.57
N PHE A 171 -10.88 12.17 12.24
CA PHE A 171 -9.91 11.66 11.28
C PHE A 171 -10.09 12.28 9.89
N LYS A 172 -11.32 12.53 9.46
CA LYS A 172 -11.62 13.22 8.19
C LYS A 172 -11.15 14.68 8.20
N VAL A 173 -11.27 15.36 9.35
CA VAL A 173 -10.77 16.73 9.54
C VAL A 173 -9.25 16.73 9.48
N PHE A 174 -8.58 15.76 10.13
CA PHE A 174 -7.15 15.59 10.07
C PHE A 174 -6.65 15.33 8.63
N LEU A 175 -7.36 14.47 7.88
CA LEU A 175 -7.11 14.22 6.45
C LEU A 175 -7.16 15.52 5.63
N GLY A 176 -8.23 16.29 5.80
CA GLY A 176 -8.39 17.56 5.10
C GLY A 176 -7.29 18.56 5.44
N ALA A 177 -6.92 18.67 6.71
CA ALA A 177 -5.84 19.56 7.16
C ALA A 177 -4.47 19.16 6.58
N MET A 178 -4.17 17.87 6.53
CA MET A 178 -2.93 17.34 5.93
C MET A 178 -2.84 17.57 4.41
N MET A 179 -3.97 17.65 3.73
CA MET A 179 -4.02 17.97 2.29
C MET A 179 -3.84 19.46 1.99
N LEU A 180 -4.04 20.34 2.98
CA LEU A 180 -3.90 21.78 2.82
C LEU A 180 -2.48 22.30 3.05
N ILE A 181 -1.60 21.51 3.63
CA ILE A 181 -0.18 21.81 3.89
C ILE A 181 0.68 21.31 2.73
#